data_0e1d268f8fa64c021361c7032a0c4c28
#
_entry.id   0e1d268f8fa64c021361c7032a0c4c28
#
_cell.length_a   1.000
_cell.length_b   1.000
_cell.length_c   1.000
_cell.angle_alpha   90.00
_cell.angle_beta   90.00
_cell.angle_gamma   90.00
#
_symmetry.space_group_name_H-M   'P 1'
#
loop_
_entity.id
_entity.type
_entity.pdbx_description
1 polymer ?
#
loop_
_entity_poly.entity_id
_entity_poly.type
_entity_poly.pdbx_seq_one_letter_code
_entity_poly.pdbx_strand_id
1 'polypeptide(L)'
;MDELVFRKAIAADLPFLIAAVKAAEKLATESCTYEKLFLLSAAEVDALLKQALSIESGGYQLALSTFFVYTRGGVPVACCSSWIEAADGISSGFKMAAVLSELLGFEKWIDAKAAIKAFADATPQRTAGALQMETFYVEPGSRGQGITARIIDSVIRRFDSDATSAKIAEITMLEGNAEALRAYQKAGFHIHRKGNPGNALFRTLTGSAGFIQLQKPIHAV
;
A
#
# COMPACT_ATOMS: atom_id res chain seq x y z
N MET A 1 -3.91 12.47 -27.12
CA MET A 1 -3.68 11.60 -25.93
C MET A 1 -4.89 11.75 -25.03
N ASP A 2 -5.55 10.67 -24.69
CA ASP A 2 -6.72 10.71 -23.82
C ASP A 2 -6.36 11.27 -22.45
N GLU A 3 -7.26 12.07 -21.90
CA GLU A 3 -7.08 12.74 -20.62
C GLU A 3 -7.03 11.73 -19.49
N LEU A 4 -6.17 11.97 -18.48
CA LEU A 4 -6.13 11.18 -17.24
C LEU A 4 -7.25 11.62 -16.31
N VAL A 5 -8.14 10.70 -15.97
CA VAL A 5 -9.25 10.92 -15.04
C VAL A 5 -8.96 10.26 -13.69
N PHE A 6 -9.01 11.04 -12.62
CA PHE A 6 -8.85 10.56 -11.24
C PHE A 6 -10.21 10.20 -10.62
N ARG A 7 -10.31 9.02 -10.02
CA ARG A 7 -11.52 8.57 -9.31
C ARG A 7 -11.22 7.53 -8.23
N LYS A 8 -12.19 7.28 -7.36
CA LYS A 8 -12.17 6.07 -6.52
C LYS A 8 -12.23 4.82 -7.39
N ALA A 9 -11.59 3.75 -6.91
CA ALA A 9 -11.69 2.45 -7.52
C ALA A 9 -13.10 1.86 -7.36
N ILE A 10 -13.49 1.03 -8.32
CA ILE A 10 -14.76 0.30 -8.35
C ILE A 10 -14.49 -1.20 -8.55
N ALA A 11 -15.49 -2.05 -8.36
CA ALA A 11 -15.34 -3.50 -8.49
C ALA A 11 -14.78 -3.94 -9.86
N ALA A 12 -15.07 -3.21 -10.94
CA ALA A 12 -14.51 -3.49 -12.26
C ALA A 12 -12.98 -3.31 -12.34
N ASP A 13 -12.37 -2.58 -11.40
CA ASP A 13 -10.92 -2.37 -11.35
C ASP A 13 -10.17 -3.51 -10.63
N LEU A 14 -10.87 -4.46 -10.00
CA LEU A 14 -10.24 -5.54 -9.21
C LEU A 14 -9.10 -6.26 -9.95
N PRO A 15 -9.22 -6.65 -11.22
CA PRO A 15 -8.11 -7.31 -11.92
C PRO A 15 -6.85 -6.44 -11.99
N PHE A 16 -7.00 -5.14 -12.22
CA PHE A 16 -5.91 -4.18 -12.22
C PHE A 16 -5.30 -4.01 -10.81
N LEU A 17 -6.13 -3.89 -9.78
CA LEU A 17 -5.67 -3.71 -8.40
C LEU A 17 -4.92 -4.94 -7.89
N ILE A 18 -5.37 -6.16 -8.20
CA ILE A 18 -4.65 -7.41 -7.85
C ILE A 18 -3.25 -7.40 -8.48
N ALA A 19 -3.16 -7.08 -9.77
CA ALA A 19 -1.87 -6.98 -10.46
C ALA A 19 -0.99 -5.87 -9.85
N ALA A 20 -1.56 -4.73 -9.49
CA ALA A 20 -0.88 -3.61 -8.86
C ALA A 20 -0.32 -3.97 -7.47
N VAL A 21 -1.12 -4.60 -6.61
CA VAL A 21 -0.67 -5.07 -5.29
C VAL A 21 0.48 -6.06 -5.45
N LYS A 22 0.34 -7.08 -6.30
CA LYS A 22 1.41 -8.05 -6.55
C LYS A 22 2.69 -7.39 -7.05
N ALA A 23 2.58 -6.40 -7.94
CA ALA A 23 3.73 -5.68 -8.47
C ALA A 23 4.42 -4.82 -7.39
N ALA A 24 3.65 -4.16 -6.53
CA ALA A 24 4.18 -3.35 -5.44
C ALA A 24 4.92 -4.21 -4.39
N GLU A 25 4.47 -5.45 -4.19
CA GLU A 25 5.02 -6.39 -3.22
C GLU A 25 6.20 -7.25 -3.76
N LYS A 26 6.55 -7.15 -5.03
CA LYS A 26 7.67 -7.93 -5.62
C LYS A 26 9.05 -7.39 -5.33
N LEU A 27 9.21 -6.15 -5.08
CA LEU A 27 10.39 -5.29 -4.89
C LEU A 27 11.76 -5.84 -5.34
N ALA A 28 12.44 -6.61 -4.55
CA ALA A 28 13.77 -7.17 -4.89
C ALA A 28 13.74 -8.68 -5.17
N THR A 29 12.55 -9.24 -5.40
CA THR A 29 12.34 -10.68 -5.53
C THR A 29 11.44 -11.00 -6.71
N GLU A 30 11.57 -12.19 -7.29
CA GLU A 30 10.74 -12.65 -8.40
C GLU A 30 9.28 -12.89 -7.99
N SER A 31 9.04 -13.27 -6.74
CA SER A 31 7.72 -13.59 -6.19
C SER A 31 7.17 -12.49 -5.29
N CYS A 32 5.85 -12.38 -5.23
CA CYS A 32 5.13 -11.48 -4.36
C CYS A 32 5.39 -11.82 -2.88
N THR A 33 5.44 -10.82 -2.00
CA THR A 33 5.62 -11.01 -0.57
C THR A 33 4.58 -11.97 0.04
N TYR A 34 3.32 -11.92 -0.40
CA TYR A 34 2.26 -12.82 0.09
C TYR A 34 2.51 -14.29 -0.25
N GLU A 35 3.12 -14.60 -1.42
CA GLU A 35 3.51 -15.97 -1.78
C GLU A 35 4.49 -16.54 -0.77
N LYS A 36 5.47 -15.78 -0.35
CA LYS A 36 6.50 -16.18 0.59
C LYS A 36 6.03 -16.18 2.03
N LEU A 37 5.26 -15.16 2.41
CA LEU A 37 4.79 -14.95 3.77
C LEU A 37 3.85 -16.07 4.21
N PHE A 38 2.97 -16.50 3.31
CA PHE A 38 1.92 -17.48 3.59
C PHE A 38 2.10 -18.81 2.86
N LEU A 39 3.24 -19.01 2.18
CA LEU A 39 3.55 -20.21 1.40
C LEU A 39 2.44 -20.54 0.38
N LEU A 40 1.98 -19.51 -0.34
CA LEU A 40 0.92 -19.61 -1.33
C LEU A 40 1.48 -19.68 -2.75
N SER A 41 0.78 -20.39 -3.63
CA SER A 41 0.97 -20.27 -5.07
C SER A 41 0.49 -18.90 -5.58
N ALA A 42 0.94 -18.50 -6.77
CA ALA A 42 0.49 -17.26 -7.39
C ALA A 42 -1.05 -17.20 -7.59
N ALA A 43 -1.69 -18.35 -7.88
CA ALA A 43 -3.14 -18.44 -8.03
C ALA A 43 -3.88 -18.30 -6.69
N GLU A 44 -3.33 -18.86 -5.60
CA GLU A 44 -3.89 -18.68 -4.25
C GLU A 44 -3.76 -17.23 -3.79
N VAL A 45 -2.65 -16.53 -4.14
CA VAL A 45 -2.51 -15.10 -3.86
C VAL A 45 -3.55 -14.29 -4.63
N ASP A 46 -3.81 -14.59 -5.91
CA ASP A 46 -4.85 -13.92 -6.70
C ASP A 46 -6.24 -14.09 -6.05
N ALA A 47 -6.55 -15.30 -5.60
CA ALA A 47 -7.80 -15.59 -4.90
C ALA A 47 -7.91 -14.85 -3.56
N LEU A 48 -6.84 -14.85 -2.76
CA LEU A 48 -6.76 -14.13 -1.48
C LEU A 48 -6.96 -12.63 -1.67
N LEU A 49 -6.24 -12.02 -2.60
CA LEU A 49 -6.34 -10.58 -2.88
C LEU A 49 -7.72 -10.20 -3.42
N LYS A 50 -8.31 -11.05 -4.29
CA LYS A 50 -9.68 -10.83 -4.77
C LYS A 50 -10.68 -10.83 -3.63
N GLN A 51 -10.58 -11.77 -2.68
CA GLN A 51 -11.46 -11.84 -1.52
C GLN A 51 -11.23 -10.63 -0.60
N ALA A 52 -9.98 -10.34 -0.23
CA ALA A 52 -9.63 -9.21 0.65
C ALA A 52 -10.13 -7.87 0.10
N LEU A 53 -9.90 -7.60 -1.19
CA LEU A 53 -10.37 -6.38 -1.85
C LEU A 53 -11.90 -6.31 -2.00
N SER A 54 -12.61 -7.44 -1.91
CA SER A 54 -14.07 -7.47 -2.01
C SER A 54 -14.80 -7.30 -0.68
N ILE A 55 -14.08 -7.26 0.45
CA ILE A 55 -14.67 -7.03 1.77
C ILE A 55 -15.07 -5.55 1.89
N GLU A 56 -16.34 -5.30 2.25
CA GLU A 56 -16.89 -3.97 2.46
C GLU A 56 -16.45 -3.37 3.80
N SER A 57 -15.16 -3.30 4.03
CA SER A 57 -14.58 -2.60 5.17
C SER A 57 -13.48 -1.67 4.69
N GLY A 58 -13.15 -0.65 5.45
CA GLY A 58 -12.17 0.35 5.05
C GLY A 58 -11.09 0.59 6.11
N GLY A 59 -10.18 1.51 5.79
CA GLY A 59 -9.13 1.97 6.71
C GLY A 59 -7.95 1.01 6.82
N TYR A 60 -7.66 0.23 5.79
CA TYR A 60 -6.46 -0.59 5.65
C TYR A 60 -6.08 -0.80 4.17
N GLN A 61 -4.86 -1.20 3.93
CA GLN A 61 -4.21 -1.23 2.61
C GLN A 61 -4.95 -2.05 1.54
N LEU A 62 -5.60 -3.16 1.89
CA LEU A 62 -6.24 -4.09 0.95
C LEU A 62 -7.78 -3.91 0.85
N ALA A 63 -8.34 -2.78 1.30
CA ALA A 63 -9.76 -2.50 1.12
C ALA A 63 -10.00 -1.79 -0.22
N LEU A 64 -10.94 -2.25 -1.04
CA LEU A 64 -11.29 -1.59 -2.31
C LEU A 64 -11.63 -0.10 -2.10
N SER A 65 -12.34 0.20 -1.02
CA SER A 65 -12.76 1.56 -0.66
C SER A 65 -11.60 2.55 -0.40
N THR A 66 -10.38 2.05 -0.17
CA THR A 66 -9.18 2.89 0.02
C THR A 66 -8.44 3.19 -1.27
N PHE A 67 -8.74 2.48 -2.37
CA PHE A 67 -8.03 2.68 -3.63
C PHE A 67 -8.57 3.84 -4.43
N PHE A 68 -7.63 4.59 -4.99
CA PHE A 68 -7.83 5.59 -6.02
C PHE A 68 -7.08 5.17 -7.28
N VAL A 69 -7.66 5.48 -8.44
CA VAL A 69 -7.08 5.16 -9.74
C VAL A 69 -7.01 6.39 -10.63
N TYR A 70 -6.00 6.43 -11.49
CA TYR A 70 -6.04 7.21 -12.71
C TYR A 70 -6.41 6.30 -13.87
N THR A 71 -7.35 6.73 -14.69
CA THR A 71 -7.76 6.04 -15.90
C THR A 71 -7.41 6.86 -17.14
N ARG A 72 -7.16 6.18 -18.26
CA ARG A 72 -7.00 6.76 -19.59
C ARG A 72 -7.96 6.03 -20.53
N GLY A 73 -8.88 6.77 -21.18
CA GLY A 73 -9.92 6.13 -21.96
C GLY A 73 -10.80 5.14 -21.16
N GLY A 74 -11.00 5.39 -19.85
CA GLY A 74 -11.74 4.50 -18.96
C GLY A 74 -10.93 3.33 -18.37
N VAL A 75 -9.72 3.04 -18.87
CA VAL A 75 -8.86 1.93 -18.42
C VAL A 75 -7.92 2.43 -17.31
N PRO A 76 -7.82 1.74 -16.15
CA PRO A 76 -6.87 2.09 -15.10
C PRO A 76 -5.42 1.99 -15.57
N VAL A 77 -4.62 3.02 -15.28
CA VAL A 77 -3.18 3.08 -15.62
C VAL A 77 -2.31 3.35 -14.41
N ALA A 78 -2.88 3.76 -13.29
CA ALA A 78 -2.16 3.93 -12.03
C ALA A 78 -3.12 3.81 -10.84
N CYS A 79 -2.62 3.41 -9.68
CA CYS A 79 -3.37 3.40 -8.44
C CYS A 79 -2.52 3.76 -7.22
N CYS A 80 -3.24 4.09 -6.15
CA CYS A 80 -2.71 4.24 -4.79
C CYS A 80 -3.82 3.86 -3.81
N SER A 81 -3.50 3.11 -2.75
CA SER A 81 -4.41 2.94 -1.61
C SER A 81 -4.15 4.03 -0.57
N SER A 82 -5.22 4.59 0.02
CA SER A 82 -5.09 5.69 0.98
C SER A 82 -6.24 5.69 1.98
N TRP A 83 -5.90 5.92 3.26
CA TRP A 83 -6.85 5.97 4.38
C TRP A 83 -6.31 6.84 5.51
N ILE A 84 -7.18 7.22 6.44
CA ILE A 84 -6.74 7.86 7.69
C ILE A 84 -6.44 6.76 8.71
N GLU A 85 -5.21 6.75 9.24
CA GLU A 85 -4.78 5.75 10.21
C GLU A 85 -5.57 5.86 11.50
N ALA A 86 -6.10 4.72 11.93
CA ALA A 86 -6.87 4.60 13.18
C ALA A 86 -8.04 5.60 13.31
N ALA A 87 -8.71 5.95 12.20
CA ALA A 87 -9.85 6.90 12.21
C ALA A 87 -10.99 6.49 13.15
N ASP A 88 -11.15 5.20 13.40
CA ASP A 88 -12.11 4.60 14.33
C ASP A 88 -11.46 4.05 15.62
N GLY A 89 -10.21 4.41 15.89
CA GLY A 89 -9.43 3.94 17.03
C GLY A 89 -8.75 2.60 16.84
N ILE A 90 -8.98 1.91 15.70
CA ILE A 90 -8.37 0.60 15.39
C ILE A 90 -7.29 0.77 14.31
N SER A 91 -6.07 0.30 14.59
CA SER A 91 -4.98 0.42 13.62
C SER A 91 -5.25 -0.38 12.34
N SER A 92 -4.83 0.17 11.21
CA SER A 92 -4.96 -0.48 9.90
C SER A 92 -4.25 -1.83 9.84
N GLY A 93 -3.11 -1.97 10.54
CA GLY A 93 -2.38 -3.23 10.65
C GLY A 93 -3.19 -4.32 11.35
N PHE A 94 -3.92 -3.97 12.42
CA PHE A 94 -4.80 -4.91 13.10
C PHE A 94 -5.97 -5.34 12.21
N LYS A 95 -6.62 -4.39 11.53
CA LYS A 95 -7.71 -4.69 10.59
C LYS A 95 -7.24 -5.62 9.47
N MET A 96 -6.09 -5.33 8.86
CA MET A 96 -5.53 -6.17 7.81
C MET A 96 -5.19 -7.57 8.32
N ALA A 97 -4.60 -7.69 9.52
CA ALA A 97 -4.30 -8.96 10.14
C ALA A 97 -5.57 -9.77 10.41
N ALA A 98 -6.64 -9.15 10.90
CA ALA A 98 -7.93 -9.81 11.13
C ALA A 98 -8.52 -10.37 9.83
N VAL A 99 -8.57 -9.56 8.77
CA VAL A 99 -9.05 -9.99 7.45
C VAL A 99 -8.22 -11.13 6.88
N LEU A 100 -6.89 -11.00 6.88
CA LEU A 100 -6.03 -12.05 6.33
C LEU A 100 -6.09 -13.34 7.13
N SER A 101 -6.18 -13.28 8.46
CA SER A 101 -6.31 -14.47 9.31
C SER A 101 -7.62 -15.22 9.07
N GLU A 102 -8.72 -14.51 8.83
CA GLU A 102 -10.01 -15.09 8.49
C GLU A 102 -9.96 -15.78 7.12
N LEU A 103 -9.42 -15.11 6.11
CA LEU A 103 -9.37 -15.63 4.73
C LEU A 103 -8.40 -16.82 4.57
N LEU A 104 -7.27 -16.80 5.28
CA LEU A 104 -6.28 -17.88 5.22
C LEU A 104 -6.64 -19.09 6.07
N GLY A 105 -7.43 -18.89 7.11
CA GLY A 105 -7.74 -19.90 8.11
C GLY A 105 -6.61 -20.09 9.14
N PHE A 106 -6.96 -20.77 10.23
CA PHE A 106 -6.10 -20.88 11.41
C PHE A 106 -4.75 -21.55 11.11
N GLU A 107 -4.72 -22.64 10.36
CA GLU A 107 -3.49 -23.40 10.10
C GLU A 107 -2.45 -22.55 9.35
N LYS A 108 -2.80 -22.00 8.17
CA LYS A 108 -1.90 -21.13 7.38
C LYS A 108 -1.45 -19.88 8.15
N TRP A 109 -2.34 -19.32 8.99
CA TRP A 109 -2.01 -18.17 9.82
C TRP A 109 -0.97 -18.52 10.90
N ILE A 110 -1.10 -19.66 11.55
CA ILE A 110 -0.13 -20.14 12.55
C ILE A 110 1.22 -20.47 11.90
N ASP A 111 1.22 -21.12 10.76
CA ASP A 111 2.45 -21.43 10.02
C ASP A 111 3.22 -20.15 9.63
N ALA A 112 2.51 -19.08 9.28
CA ALA A 112 3.09 -17.79 8.94
C ALA A 112 3.51 -16.95 10.15
N LYS A 113 3.22 -17.37 11.40
CA LYS A 113 3.40 -16.56 12.62
C LYS A 113 4.80 -15.94 12.75
N ALA A 114 5.84 -16.70 12.47
CA ALA A 114 7.22 -16.21 12.56
C ALA A 114 7.50 -15.11 11.51
N ALA A 115 7.00 -15.28 10.30
CA ALA A 115 7.13 -14.32 9.22
C ALA A 115 6.30 -13.06 9.50
N ILE A 116 5.06 -13.20 9.93
CA ILE A 116 4.19 -12.08 10.36
C ILE A 116 4.88 -11.26 11.45
N LYS A 117 5.43 -11.95 12.48
CA LYS A 117 6.17 -11.27 13.55
C LYS A 117 7.40 -10.53 13.02
N ALA A 118 8.17 -11.13 12.11
CA ALA A 118 9.35 -10.49 11.53
C ALA A 118 8.98 -9.19 10.77
N PHE A 119 7.85 -9.18 10.05
CA PHE A 119 7.34 -7.98 9.41
C PHE A 119 6.86 -6.94 10.43
N ALA A 120 6.07 -7.34 11.42
CA ALA A 120 5.56 -6.45 12.46
C ALA A 120 6.70 -5.77 13.24
N ASP A 121 7.74 -6.52 13.60
CA ASP A 121 8.90 -5.99 14.34
C ASP A 121 9.70 -4.96 13.51
N ALA A 122 9.76 -5.13 12.19
CA ALA A 122 10.49 -4.22 11.28
C ALA A 122 9.67 -3.01 10.83
N THR A 123 8.33 -3.11 10.85
CA THR A 123 7.45 -2.03 10.38
C THR A 123 7.39 -0.89 11.39
N PRO A 124 7.67 0.37 10.98
CA PRO A 124 7.49 1.51 11.88
C PRO A 124 6.00 1.71 12.18
N GLN A 125 5.71 2.12 13.41
CA GLN A 125 4.33 2.42 13.79
C GLN A 125 3.79 3.58 12.96
N ARG A 126 2.60 3.43 12.36
CA ARG A 126 1.90 4.51 11.65
C ARG A 126 1.39 5.55 12.64
N THR A 127 1.37 6.81 12.21
CA THR A 127 0.87 7.92 13.03
C THR A 127 -0.65 7.94 12.99
N ALA A 128 -1.31 7.82 14.13
CA ALA A 128 -2.77 7.92 14.22
C ALA A 128 -3.26 9.29 13.68
N GLY A 129 -4.31 9.29 12.88
CA GLY A 129 -4.83 10.48 12.21
C GLY A 129 -4.05 10.92 10.97
N ALA A 130 -2.92 10.30 10.64
CA ALA A 130 -2.21 10.60 9.39
C ALA A 130 -2.90 9.97 8.18
N LEU A 131 -2.82 10.64 7.04
CA LEU A 131 -3.20 10.09 5.74
C LEU A 131 -2.13 9.11 5.29
N GLN A 132 -2.42 7.82 5.37
CA GLN A 132 -1.56 6.77 4.84
C GLN A 132 -1.72 6.67 3.32
N MET A 133 -0.62 6.47 2.63
CA MET A 133 -0.59 6.30 1.18
C MET A 133 0.34 5.14 0.84
N GLU A 134 -0.21 4.06 0.27
CA GLU A 134 0.55 2.83 -0.01
C GLU A 134 0.13 2.23 -1.36
N THR A 135 0.75 1.12 -1.75
CA THR A 135 0.44 0.40 -3.00
C THR A 135 0.43 1.32 -4.23
N PHE A 136 1.49 2.11 -4.37
CA PHE A 136 1.67 2.90 -5.60
C PHE A 136 2.05 2.01 -6.76
N TYR A 137 1.26 2.06 -7.82
CA TYR A 137 1.55 1.36 -9.06
C TYR A 137 1.23 2.24 -10.27
N VAL A 138 2.11 2.21 -11.24
CA VAL A 138 1.91 2.85 -12.56
C VAL A 138 2.22 1.81 -13.62
N GLU A 139 1.29 1.60 -14.54
CA GLU A 139 1.46 0.72 -15.69
C GLU A 139 2.76 1.05 -16.45
N PRO A 140 3.55 0.04 -16.88
CA PRO A 140 4.83 0.27 -17.55
C PRO A 140 4.77 1.28 -18.69
N GLY A 141 3.76 1.20 -19.54
CA GLY A 141 3.56 2.13 -20.68
C GLY A 141 3.18 3.56 -20.29
N SER A 142 2.88 3.80 -19.02
CA SER A 142 2.53 5.13 -18.47
C SER A 142 3.59 5.70 -17.54
N ARG A 143 4.71 5.01 -17.32
CA ARG A 143 5.80 5.48 -16.46
C ARG A 143 6.54 6.67 -17.09
N GLY A 144 7.28 7.41 -16.27
CA GLY A 144 8.03 8.58 -16.71
C GLY A 144 7.19 9.83 -16.98
N GLN A 145 5.85 9.77 -16.87
CA GLN A 145 4.92 10.87 -17.13
C GLN A 145 4.51 11.64 -15.87
N GLY A 146 5.19 11.45 -14.74
CA GLY A 146 4.91 12.15 -13.47
C GLY A 146 3.59 11.72 -12.79
N ILE A 147 3.01 10.57 -13.17
CA ILE A 147 1.70 10.11 -12.66
C ILE A 147 1.74 9.88 -11.14
N THR A 148 2.85 9.36 -10.59
CA THR A 148 3.00 9.17 -9.14
C THR A 148 2.81 10.49 -8.37
N ALA A 149 3.43 11.58 -8.80
CA ALA A 149 3.26 12.88 -8.16
C ALA A 149 1.81 13.38 -8.29
N ARG A 150 1.22 13.22 -9.47
CA ARG A 150 -0.18 13.63 -9.73
C ARG A 150 -1.17 12.85 -8.87
N ILE A 151 -1.00 11.53 -8.67
CA ILE A 151 -1.92 10.73 -7.82
C ILE A 151 -1.76 11.13 -6.35
N ILE A 152 -0.55 11.40 -5.88
CA ILE A 152 -0.28 11.92 -4.53
C ILE A 152 -1.05 13.22 -4.31
N ASP A 153 -0.88 14.21 -5.19
CA ASP A 153 -1.54 15.50 -5.05
C ASP A 153 -3.07 15.40 -5.15
N SER A 154 -3.59 14.51 -6.01
CA SER A 154 -5.04 14.32 -6.14
C SER A 154 -5.64 13.63 -4.92
N VAL A 155 -4.95 12.66 -4.33
CA VAL A 155 -5.38 12.01 -3.08
C VAL A 155 -5.34 13.01 -1.93
N ILE A 156 -4.26 13.78 -1.77
CA ILE A 156 -4.16 14.78 -0.70
C ILE A 156 -5.32 15.79 -0.82
N ARG A 157 -5.55 16.35 -2.00
CA ARG A 157 -6.68 17.28 -2.23
C ARG A 157 -8.04 16.65 -1.93
N ARG A 158 -8.21 15.37 -2.25
CA ARG A 158 -9.47 14.66 -1.97
C ARG A 158 -9.73 14.55 -0.47
N PHE A 159 -8.71 14.20 0.32
CA PHE A 159 -8.86 14.10 1.77
C PHE A 159 -8.96 15.47 2.45
N ASP A 160 -8.32 16.49 1.92
CA ASP A 160 -8.44 17.87 2.40
C ASP A 160 -9.88 18.42 2.20
N SER A 161 -10.46 18.15 1.02
CA SER A 161 -11.86 18.56 0.71
C SER A 161 -12.91 17.86 1.57
N ASP A 162 -12.64 16.66 2.08
CA ASP A 162 -13.56 15.88 2.92
C ASP A 162 -13.51 16.33 4.40
N ALA A 163 -12.90 17.48 4.71
CA ALA A 163 -12.73 18.02 6.07
C ALA A 163 -12.07 17.00 7.04
N THR A 164 -11.27 16.10 6.50
CA THR A 164 -10.46 15.22 7.35
C THR A 164 -9.38 16.04 8.01
N SER A 165 -9.18 15.88 9.32
CA SER A 165 -8.21 16.65 10.07
C SER A 165 -6.76 16.17 9.91
N ALA A 166 -6.46 15.41 8.86
CA ALA A 166 -5.11 14.90 8.60
C ALA A 166 -4.15 16.05 8.35
N LYS A 167 -3.14 16.20 9.20
CA LYS A 167 -2.10 17.24 9.06
C LYS A 167 -0.86 16.76 8.33
N ILE A 168 -0.70 15.45 8.20
CA ILE A 168 0.44 14.81 7.55
C ILE A 168 -0.02 13.67 6.65
N ALA A 169 0.65 13.50 5.52
CA ALA A 169 0.61 12.28 4.72
C ALA A 169 1.84 11.42 5.05
N GLU A 170 1.64 10.11 5.14
CA GLU A 170 2.68 9.12 5.40
C GLU A 170 2.76 8.09 4.29
N ILE A 171 3.99 7.69 3.96
CA ILE A 171 4.29 6.54 3.09
C ILE A 171 5.25 5.63 3.86
N THR A 172 4.92 4.34 3.96
CA THR A 172 5.86 3.32 4.46
C THR A 172 6.34 2.48 3.28
N MET A 173 7.66 2.31 3.15
CA MET A 173 8.26 1.54 2.06
C MET A 173 9.46 0.74 2.54
N LEU A 174 9.81 -0.34 1.83
CA LEU A 174 11.04 -1.09 2.08
C LEU A 174 12.28 -0.26 1.71
N GLU A 175 13.33 -0.36 2.52
CA GLU A 175 14.64 0.20 2.18
C GLU A 175 15.18 -0.45 0.89
N GLY A 176 15.90 0.34 0.09
CA GLY A 176 16.55 -0.14 -1.13
C GLY A 176 15.80 0.20 -2.42
N ASN A 177 14.52 0.57 -2.38
CA ASN A 177 13.79 1.05 -3.56
C ASN A 177 14.12 2.53 -3.85
N ALA A 178 15.30 2.77 -4.44
CA ALA A 178 15.79 4.12 -4.71
C ALA A 178 14.92 4.89 -5.73
N GLU A 179 14.24 4.19 -6.64
CA GLU A 179 13.35 4.83 -7.63
C GLU A 179 12.10 5.40 -6.96
N ALA A 180 11.44 4.60 -6.13
CA ALA A 180 10.26 5.03 -5.38
C ALA A 180 10.63 6.15 -4.40
N LEU A 181 11.75 6.02 -3.68
CA LEU A 181 12.22 7.06 -2.76
C LEU A 181 12.40 8.40 -3.47
N ARG A 182 13.07 8.41 -4.64
CA ARG A 182 13.24 9.64 -5.44
C ARG A 182 11.90 10.22 -5.90
N ALA A 183 10.95 9.37 -6.30
CA ALA A 183 9.62 9.82 -6.71
C ALA A 183 8.86 10.49 -5.56
N TYR A 184 8.90 9.92 -4.37
CA TYR A 184 8.24 10.48 -3.18
C TYR A 184 8.94 11.76 -2.70
N GLN A 185 10.28 11.81 -2.73
CA GLN A 185 11.01 13.04 -2.40
C GLN A 185 10.69 14.20 -3.36
N LYS A 186 10.57 13.92 -4.67
CA LYS A 186 10.10 14.91 -5.65
C LYS A 186 8.67 15.40 -5.38
N ALA A 187 7.81 14.54 -4.79
CA ALA A 187 6.47 14.90 -4.36
C ALA A 187 6.43 15.63 -3.00
N GLY A 188 7.59 15.94 -2.40
CA GLY A 188 7.71 16.70 -1.16
C GLY A 188 7.72 15.88 0.12
N PHE A 189 7.82 14.55 0.03
CA PHE A 189 8.03 13.71 1.20
C PHE A 189 9.49 13.72 1.64
N HIS A 190 9.72 13.63 2.93
CA HIS A 190 11.04 13.45 3.53
C HIS A 190 11.05 12.23 4.46
N ILE A 191 12.21 11.61 4.62
CA ILE A 191 12.36 10.48 5.55
C ILE A 191 12.12 11.01 6.96
N HIS A 192 11.10 10.47 7.62
CA HIS A 192 10.75 10.80 9.00
C HIS A 192 11.48 9.89 9.98
N ARG A 193 11.42 8.57 9.74
CA ARG A 193 12.11 7.58 10.58
C ARG A 193 12.37 6.29 9.81
N LYS A 194 13.26 5.47 10.37
CA LYS A 194 13.45 4.09 9.97
C LYS A 194 12.75 3.18 10.96
N GLY A 195 12.22 2.06 10.46
CA GLY A 195 11.79 0.95 11.30
C GLY A 195 12.97 0.25 11.97
N ASN A 196 12.68 -0.73 12.78
CA ASN A 196 13.76 -1.59 13.32
C ASN A 196 14.41 -2.38 12.18
N PRO A 197 15.72 -2.67 12.31
CA PRO A 197 16.39 -3.54 11.34
C PRO A 197 15.69 -4.90 11.25
N GLY A 198 15.36 -5.31 10.03
CA GLY A 198 14.78 -6.63 9.79
C GLY A 198 15.72 -7.76 10.21
N ASN A 199 15.17 -8.79 10.84
CA ASN A 199 15.91 -9.99 11.18
C ASN A 199 16.26 -10.83 9.92
N ALA A 200 16.95 -11.94 10.08
CA ALA A 200 17.36 -12.79 8.95
C ALA A 200 16.17 -13.29 8.11
N LEU A 201 15.06 -13.68 8.76
CA LEU A 201 13.84 -14.12 8.09
C LEU A 201 13.22 -12.99 7.26
N PHE A 202 13.07 -11.78 7.84
CA PHE A 202 12.58 -10.62 7.11
C PHE A 202 13.40 -10.33 5.86
N ARG A 203 14.74 -10.33 5.98
CA ARG A 203 15.64 -10.10 4.83
C ARG A 203 15.52 -11.16 3.75
N THR A 204 15.35 -12.42 4.14
CA THR A 204 15.11 -13.53 3.19
C THR A 204 13.80 -13.33 2.44
N LEU A 205 12.75 -12.91 3.12
CA LEU A 205 11.42 -12.71 2.53
C LEU A 205 11.36 -11.49 1.59
N THR A 206 12.02 -10.39 1.98
CA THR A 206 11.86 -9.08 1.31
C THR A 206 13.05 -8.66 0.46
N GLY A 207 14.23 -9.20 0.70
CA GLY A 207 15.49 -8.70 0.14
C GLY A 207 15.93 -7.33 0.70
N SER A 208 15.25 -6.82 1.74
CA SER A 208 15.48 -5.48 2.30
C SER A 208 16.07 -5.54 3.72
N ALA A 209 16.76 -4.47 4.12
CA ALA A 209 17.27 -4.31 5.48
C ALA A 209 16.19 -3.91 6.50
N GLY A 210 15.07 -3.34 6.05
CA GLY A 210 13.99 -2.87 6.91
C GLY A 210 13.01 -1.97 6.15
N PHE A 211 12.22 -1.21 6.90
CA PHE A 211 11.32 -0.21 6.37
C PHE A 211 11.78 1.21 6.68
N ILE A 212 11.44 2.15 5.81
CA ILE A 212 11.50 3.58 6.07
C ILE A 212 10.10 4.17 5.99
N GLN A 213 9.84 5.15 6.84
CA GLN A 213 8.61 5.95 6.82
C GLN A 213 8.94 7.37 6.39
N LEU A 214 8.21 7.85 5.40
CA LEU A 214 8.30 9.20 4.90
C LEU A 214 7.05 9.98 5.30
N GLN A 215 7.22 11.28 5.54
CA GLN A 215 6.13 12.20 5.83
C GLN A 215 6.18 13.44 4.94
N LYS A 216 4.99 13.98 4.68
CA LYS A 216 4.77 15.28 4.04
C LYS A 216 3.68 16.01 4.82
N PRO A 217 3.91 17.27 5.27
CA PRO A 217 2.84 18.08 5.83
C PRO A 217 1.72 18.29 4.80
N ILE A 218 0.47 18.18 5.24
CA ILE A 218 -0.72 18.60 4.48
C ILE A 218 -1.05 19.99 5.01
N HIS A 219 -0.91 21.00 4.17
CA HIS A 219 -1.34 22.34 4.52
C HIS A 219 -2.82 22.46 4.12
N ALA A 220 -3.67 22.81 5.09
CA ALA A 220 -4.98 23.33 4.76
C ALA A 220 -4.78 24.60 3.90
N VAL A 221 -5.34 24.60 2.71
CA VAL A 221 -5.38 25.77 1.83
C VAL A 221 -6.42 26.77 2.34
#